data_37d1651bd8d7f230c3924b43f025c4a0
#
_entry.id   37d1651bd8d7f230c3924b43f025c4a0
#
_cell.length_a   1.000
_cell.length_b   1.000
_cell.length_c   1.000
_cell.angle_alpha   90.00
_cell.angle_beta   90.00
_cell.angle_gamma   90.00
#
_symmetry.space_group_name_H-M   'P 1'
#
loop_
_entity.id
_entity.type
_entity.pdbx_description
1 polymer ?
#
loop_
_entity_poly.entity_id
_entity_poly.type
_entity_poly.pdbx_seq_one_letter_code
_entity_poly.pdbx_strand_id
1 'polypeptide(L)'
;MIKLHSAVALTVLLGEKSEYDTCVKNGAKQIIEVPVGIDSLTFIPNTGAPALSLTTKDIYRALAANPFGKPNTAKTWYDVNPALPPRKIRVMGPPPTSGTRDSLAKLILAWGCETDPATKALKTSDEKKQKDICTKIREDGAYIEAGENDNLLVQKVAVDNDTLGVLGFSYLAENADKVKAVTPGGVSRSEATIADLNYPGSRKLFIYAKGEHVALKPRMKDFLAAYAKLWSKGGMLEKRGLVPLAGTDAGAATAQASALTPLDASSVK
;
A
#
# COMPACT_ATOMS: atom_id res chain seq x y z
N MET A 1 10.46 -9.52 -0.26
CA MET A 1 11.49 -10.08 0.68
C MET A 1 12.51 -8.98 0.98
N ILE A 2 12.41 -8.38 2.16
CA ILE A 2 13.31 -7.28 2.56
C ILE A 2 14.66 -7.87 2.93
N LYS A 3 15.62 -7.79 2.04
CA LYS A 3 17.01 -8.04 2.39
C LYS A 3 17.59 -6.73 2.91
N LEU A 4 17.68 -6.56 4.23
CA LEU A 4 18.42 -5.46 4.85
C LEU A 4 19.93 -5.60 4.55
N HIS A 5 20.31 -5.48 3.27
CA HIS A 5 21.70 -5.40 2.85
C HIS A 5 22.28 -4.01 3.10
N SER A 6 21.40 -2.99 3.17
CA SER A 6 21.74 -1.63 3.52
C SER A 6 21.63 -1.37 5.02
N ALA A 7 22.31 -0.34 5.50
CA ALA A 7 22.26 0.07 6.90
C ALA A 7 20.89 0.64 7.29
N VAL A 8 20.15 1.17 6.32
CA VAL A 8 18.81 1.73 6.44
C VAL A 8 17.96 1.24 5.26
N ALA A 9 16.74 0.85 5.49
CA ALA A 9 15.76 0.55 4.46
C ALA A 9 14.48 1.36 4.73
N LEU A 10 13.96 2.02 3.70
CA LEU A 10 12.60 2.55 3.69
C LEU A 10 11.70 1.44 3.17
N THR A 11 10.72 1.05 3.96
CA THR A 11 9.77 0.00 3.56
C THR A 11 8.42 0.19 4.22
N VAL A 12 7.44 -0.49 3.69
CA VAL A 12 6.04 -0.37 4.11
C VAL A 12 5.66 -1.39 5.17
N LEU A 13 6.44 -2.44 5.36
CA LEU A 13 6.05 -3.56 6.21
C LEU A 13 7.26 -4.25 6.85
N LEU A 14 7.36 -4.11 8.17
CA LEU A 14 7.73 -5.17 9.10
C LEU A 14 6.54 -5.41 10.05
N GLY A 15 5.32 -5.43 9.51
CA GLY A 15 4.12 -5.73 10.30
C GLY A 15 3.93 -7.22 10.54
N GLU A 16 4.69 -8.08 9.89
CA GLU A 16 4.54 -9.52 10.01
C GLU A 16 5.72 -10.12 10.79
N LYS A 17 5.41 -10.90 11.81
CA LYS A 17 6.39 -11.64 12.61
C LYS A 17 7.35 -12.46 11.76
N SER A 18 6.89 -13.05 10.66
CA SER A 18 7.69 -13.82 9.72
C SER A 18 8.84 -13.01 9.07
N GLU A 19 8.61 -11.72 8.80
CA GLU A 19 9.63 -10.82 8.24
C GLU A 19 10.65 -10.41 9.32
N TYR A 20 10.16 -10.11 10.54
CA TYR A 20 11.00 -9.86 11.69
C TYR A 20 11.93 -11.05 11.98
N ASP A 21 11.36 -12.25 12.09
CA ASP A 21 12.11 -13.49 12.36
C ASP A 21 13.15 -13.76 11.24
N THR A 22 12.80 -13.46 9.98
CA THR A 22 13.74 -13.56 8.86
C THR A 22 14.90 -12.58 9.00
N CYS A 23 14.65 -11.34 9.40
CA CYS A 23 15.69 -10.35 9.65
C CYS A 23 16.62 -10.79 10.78
N VAL A 24 16.06 -11.29 11.89
CA VAL A 24 16.82 -11.81 13.03
C VAL A 24 17.68 -13.01 12.62
N LYS A 25 17.10 -13.97 11.89
CA LYS A 25 17.82 -15.13 11.35
C LYS A 25 19.00 -14.72 10.44
N ASN A 26 18.86 -13.60 9.73
CA ASN A 26 19.92 -13.05 8.89
C ASN A 26 20.86 -12.08 9.63
N GLY A 27 20.87 -12.10 10.97
CA GLY A 27 21.84 -11.40 11.81
C GLY A 27 21.48 -9.98 12.23
N ALA A 28 20.25 -9.50 11.96
CA ALA A 28 19.76 -8.24 12.52
C ALA A 28 19.16 -8.47 13.90
N LYS A 29 19.94 -8.27 14.97
CA LYS A 29 19.51 -8.54 16.37
C LYS A 29 18.74 -7.37 16.98
N GLN A 30 19.03 -6.15 16.56
CA GLN A 30 18.39 -4.92 17.04
C GLN A 30 17.74 -4.21 15.85
N ILE A 31 16.47 -4.41 15.67
CA ILE A 31 15.70 -3.77 14.58
C ILE A 31 15.06 -2.52 15.15
N ILE A 32 15.40 -1.37 14.62
CA ILE A 32 14.82 -0.08 14.99
C ILE A 32 13.76 0.24 13.93
N GLU A 33 12.53 0.54 14.38
CA GLU A 33 11.42 0.96 13.54
C GLU A 33 11.08 2.42 13.85
N VAL A 34 11.06 3.26 12.81
CA VAL A 34 10.70 4.68 12.92
C VAL A 34 9.55 4.96 11.96
N PRO A 35 8.34 5.27 12.46
CA PRO A 35 7.24 5.66 11.60
C PRO A 35 7.51 7.03 10.99
N VAL A 36 7.21 7.20 9.70
CA VAL A 36 7.54 8.40 8.91
C VAL A 36 6.29 9.21 8.56
N GLY A 37 5.23 8.54 8.18
CA GLY A 37 3.99 9.15 7.72
C GLY A 37 3.04 8.08 7.18
N ILE A 38 2.03 8.54 6.47
CA ILE A 38 1.01 7.66 5.89
C ILE A 38 0.99 7.88 4.38
N ASP A 39 1.00 6.78 3.64
CA ASP A 39 0.75 6.73 2.21
C ASP A 39 -0.61 6.11 1.94
N SER A 40 -1.19 6.40 0.80
CA SER A 40 -2.42 5.74 0.38
C SER A 40 -2.37 5.35 -1.09
N LEU A 41 -2.88 4.17 -1.37
CA LEU A 41 -3.07 3.67 -2.72
C LEU A 41 -4.33 4.30 -3.31
N THR A 42 -4.28 4.67 -4.59
CA THR A 42 -5.45 5.22 -5.30
C THR A 42 -5.65 4.53 -6.64
N PHE A 43 -6.92 4.53 -7.09
CA PHE A 43 -7.27 4.13 -8.45
C PHE A 43 -7.55 5.38 -9.26
N ILE A 44 -6.93 5.48 -10.42
CA ILE A 44 -7.03 6.64 -11.30
C ILE A 44 -7.58 6.25 -12.67
N PRO A 45 -8.75 6.71 -13.08
CA PRO A 45 -9.14 6.81 -14.47
C PRO A 45 -8.69 8.15 -15.09
N ASN A 46 -8.76 8.24 -16.39
CA ASN A 46 -8.72 9.50 -17.15
C ASN A 46 -9.81 10.47 -16.65
N THR A 47 -9.57 11.78 -16.71
CA THR A 47 -10.57 12.80 -16.33
C THR A 47 -11.85 12.72 -17.18
N GLY A 48 -11.75 12.37 -18.47
CA GLY A 48 -12.88 12.16 -19.37
C GLY A 48 -13.60 10.82 -19.22
N ALA A 49 -13.03 9.87 -18.47
CA ALA A 49 -13.67 8.57 -18.28
C ALA A 49 -15.00 8.69 -17.52
N PRO A 50 -16.01 7.87 -17.84
CA PRO A 50 -17.24 7.81 -17.06
C PRO A 50 -16.98 7.52 -15.58
N ALA A 51 -17.84 8.06 -14.71
CA ALA A 51 -17.73 7.80 -13.28
C ALA A 51 -17.86 6.30 -12.97
N LEU A 52 -17.02 5.82 -12.08
CA LEU A 52 -17.01 4.42 -11.63
C LEU A 52 -16.93 4.41 -10.11
N SER A 53 -17.95 3.87 -9.47
CA SER A 53 -17.98 3.70 -8.01
C SER A 53 -17.70 2.24 -7.69
N LEU A 54 -16.57 1.97 -7.08
CA LEU A 54 -16.11 0.60 -6.77
C LEU A 54 -16.04 0.40 -5.26
N THR A 55 -16.47 -0.76 -4.79
CA THR A 55 -16.18 -1.24 -3.45
C THR A 55 -14.86 -2.02 -3.45
N THR A 56 -14.25 -2.25 -2.29
CA THR A 56 -13.10 -3.16 -2.17
C THR A 56 -13.45 -4.58 -2.62
N LYS A 57 -14.70 -5.00 -2.38
CA LYS A 57 -15.24 -6.28 -2.87
C LYS A 57 -15.31 -6.35 -4.39
N ASP A 58 -15.72 -5.26 -5.07
CA ASP A 58 -15.75 -5.21 -6.53
C ASP A 58 -14.33 -5.31 -7.10
N ILE A 59 -13.39 -4.58 -6.52
CA ILE A 59 -11.98 -4.62 -6.93
C ILE A 59 -11.40 -6.02 -6.71
N TYR A 60 -11.67 -6.64 -5.57
CA TYR A 60 -11.26 -8.01 -5.28
C TYR A 60 -11.83 -8.99 -6.32
N ARG A 61 -13.13 -8.95 -6.58
CA ARG A 61 -13.77 -9.83 -7.59
C ARG A 61 -13.24 -9.58 -9.00
N ALA A 62 -12.84 -8.35 -9.31
CA ALA A 62 -12.27 -8.01 -10.61
C ALA A 62 -10.84 -8.53 -10.78
N LEU A 63 -10.00 -8.46 -9.75
CA LEU A 63 -8.56 -8.62 -9.87
C LEU A 63 -7.99 -9.88 -9.23
N ALA A 64 -8.70 -10.54 -8.30
CA ALA A 64 -8.22 -11.79 -7.72
C ALA A 64 -8.21 -12.91 -8.77
N ALA A 65 -7.19 -13.77 -8.73
CA ALA A 65 -7.09 -14.94 -9.60
C ALA A 65 -8.21 -15.95 -9.32
N ASN A 66 -8.54 -16.15 -8.05
CA ASN A 66 -9.54 -17.13 -7.61
C ASN A 66 -10.50 -16.49 -6.57
N PRO A 67 -11.36 -15.53 -6.97
CA PRO A 67 -12.25 -14.89 -6.03
C PRO A 67 -13.16 -15.91 -5.33
N PHE A 68 -13.12 -15.88 -3.99
CA PHE A 68 -13.84 -16.83 -3.13
C PHE A 68 -13.55 -18.32 -3.46
N GLY A 69 -12.32 -18.60 -3.92
CA GLY A 69 -11.85 -19.96 -4.23
C GLY A 69 -12.28 -20.54 -5.59
N LYS A 70 -12.85 -19.71 -6.46
CA LYS A 70 -13.23 -20.12 -7.83
C LYS A 70 -12.41 -19.35 -8.87
N PRO A 71 -12.00 -19.98 -9.99
CA PRO A 71 -11.30 -19.28 -11.07
C PRO A 71 -12.07 -18.04 -11.53
N ASN A 72 -11.37 -16.94 -11.72
CA ASN A 72 -11.99 -15.69 -12.15
C ASN A 72 -12.31 -15.71 -13.64
N THR A 73 -13.58 -15.60 -13.98
CA THR A 73 -14.10 -15.57 -15.36
C THR A 73 -14.66 -14.21 -15.76
N ALA A 74 -14.72 -13.24 -14.84
CA ALA A 74 -15.24 -11.90 -15.10
C ALA A 74 -14.40 -11.19 -16.16
N LYS A 75 -15.04 -10.64 -17.19
CA LYS A 75 -14.40 -9.86 -18.26
C LYS A 75 -14.75 -8.38 -18.18
N THR A 76 -15.91 -8.07 -17.62
CA THR A 76 -16.44 -6.70 -17.50
C THR A 76 -16.74 -6.37 -16.05
N TRP A 77 -16.82 -5.08 -15.75
CA TRP A 77 -17.24 -4.63 -14.43
C TRP A 77 -18.66 -5.06 -14.08
N TYR A 78 -19.55 -5.20 -15.10
CA TYR A 78 -20.89 -5.74 -14.93
C TYR A 78 -20.89 -7.21 -14.44
N ASP A 79 -19.94 -8.04 -14.92
CA ASP A 79 -19.80 -9.43 -14.45
C ASP A 79 -19.41 -9.49 -12.97
N VAL A 80 -18.70 -8.48 -12.49
CA VAL A 80 -18.32 -8.34 -11.09
C VAL A 80 -19.51 -7.90 -10.24
N ASN A 81 -20.21 -6.87 -10.72
CA ASN A 81 -21.36 -6.27 -10.04
C ASN A 81 -22.32 -5.69 -11.09
N PRO A 82 -23.58 -6.19 -11.17
CA PRO A 82 -24.55 -5.71 -12.16
C PRO A 82 -24.92 -4.22 -12.05
N ALA A 83 -24.58 -3.55 -10.95
CA ALA A 83 -24.74 -2.10 -10.81
C ALA A 83 -23.63 -1.30 -11.53
N LEU A 84 -22.57 -1.98 -11.99
CA LEU A 84 -21.45 -1.38 -12.71
C LEU A 84 -21.65 -1.47 -14.23
N PRO A 85 -21.02 -0.60 -15.02
CA PRO A 85 -21.18 -0.61 -16.48
C PRO A 85 -20.54 -1.86 -17.12
N PRO A 86 -21.03 -2.31 -18.30
CA PRO A 86 -20.49 -3.46 -19.03
C PRO A 86 -19.17 -3.12 -19.76
N ARG A 87 -18.28 -2.40 -19.08
CA ARG A 87 -16.95 -2.04 -19.59
C ARG A 87 -15.95 -3.13 -19.24
N LYS A 88 -15.00 -3.38 -20.13
CA LYS A 88 -13.94 -4.35 -19.90
C LYS A 88 -13.14 -4.01 -18.63
N ILE A 89 -12.83 -5.03 -17.83
CA ILE A 89 -11.88 -4.87 -16.73
C ILE A 89 -10.50 -4.70 -17.33
N ARG A 90 -9.91 -3.53 -17.10
CA ARG A 90 -8.55 -3.20 -17.51
C ARG A 90 -7.92 -2.32 -16.45
N VAL A 91 -7.00 -2.90 -15.69
CA VAL A 91 -6.32 -2.21 -14.60
C VAL A 91 -4.82 -2.27 -14.84
N MET A 92 -4.16 -1.13 -14.88
CA MET A 92 -2.72 -1.01 -14.96
C MET A 92 -2.14 -0.67 -13.61
N GLY A 93 -1.06 -1.35 -13.24
CA GLY A 93 -0.38 -1.08 -11.98
C GLY A 93 1.04 -1.64 -11.96
N PRO A 94 1.74 -1.48 -10.83
CA PRO A 94 3.12 -1.89 -10.72
C PRO A 94 3.30 -3.43 -10.66
N PRO A 95 4.52 -3.91 -10.94
CA PRO A 95 4.86 -5.33 -10.92
C PRO A 95 4.90 -5.89 -9.48
N PRO A 96 5.02 -7.23 -9.31
CA PRO A 96 5.08 -7.88 -7.99
C PRO A 96 6.21 -7.43 -7.06
N THR A 97 7.27 -6.81 -7.61
CA THR A 97 8.40 -6.25 -6.85
C THR A 97 8.06 -4.95 -6.13
N SER A 98 6.96 -4.29 -6.51
CA SER A 98 6.55 -2.98 -5.97
C SER A 98 5.78 -3.10 -4.65
N GLY A 99 6.10 -2.23 -3.69
CA GLY A 99 5.33 -2.07 -2.46
C GLY A 99 3.88 -1.61 -2.68
N THR A 100 3.60 -0.89 -3.77
CA THR A 100 2.23 -0.51 -4.16
C THR A 100 1.42 -1.72 -4.61
N ARG A 101 2.03 -2.67 -5.33
CA ARG A 101 1.39 -3.94 -5.67
C ARG A 101 1.09 -4.79 -4.44
N ASP A 102 2.02 -4.85 -3.49
CA ASP A 102 1.82 -5.56 -2.22
C ASP A 102 0.67 -4.93 -1.42
N SER A 103 0.57 -3.61 -1.40
CA SER A 103 -0.53 -2.90 -0.75
C SER A 103 -1.87 -3.12 -1.44
N LEU A 104 -1.92 -3.14 -2.76
CA LEU A 104 -3.13 -3.52 -3.50
C LEU A 104 -3.63 -4.91 -3.04
N ALA A 105 -2.73 -5.88 -2.95
CA ALA A 105 -3.06 -7.23 -2.53
C ALA A 105 -3.52 -7.30 -1.06
N LYS A 106 -2.75 -6.71 -0.14
CA LYS A 106 -2.97 -6.85 1.31
C LYS A 106 -4.05 -5.92 1.86
N LEU A 107 -4.20 -4.70 1.31
CA LEU A 107 -5.13 -3.70 1.85
C LEU A 107 -6.44 -3.58 1.09
N ILE A 108 -6.45 -3.90 -0.21
CA ILE A 108 -7.67 -3.80 -1.02
C ILE A 108 -8.26 -5.17 -1.30
N LEU A 109 -7.46 -6.09 -1.87
CA LEU A 109 -8.00 -7.40 -2.24
C LEU A 109 -8.33 -8.24 -1.02
N ALA A 110 -7.46 -8.29 0.00
CA ALA A 110 -7.73 -9.03 1.21
C ALA A 110 -8.97 -8.48 1.95
N TRP A 111 -9.16 -7.16 2.02
CA TRP A 111 -10.37 -6.59 2.63
C TRP A 111 -11.64 -6.93 1.84
N GLY A 112 -11.57 -6.86 0.51
CA GLY A 112 -12.68 -7.30 -0.35
C GLY A 112 -13.01 -8.78 -0.19
N CYS A 113 -11.99 -9.62 -0.03
CA CYS A 113 -12.10 -11.05 0.22
C CYS A 113 -12.74 -11.34 1.58
N GLU A 114 -12.33 -10.64 2.63
CA GLU A 114 -12.83 -10.80 4.01
C GLU A 114 -14.28 -10.30 4.21
N THR A 115 -14.90 -9.75 3.18
CA THR A 115 -16.35 -9.49 3.17
C THR A 115 -17.19 -10.78 3.15
N ASP A 116 -16.59 -11.91 2.78
CA ASP A 116 -17.19 -13.23 2.87
C ASP A 116 -16.74 -13.91 4.17
N PRO A 117 -17.67 -14.36 5.03
CA PRO A 117 -17.33 -14.99 6.31
C PRO A 117 -16.48 -16.25 6.18
N ALA A 118 -16.66 -17.03 5.11
CA ALA A 118 -15.92 -18.28 4.92
C ALA A 118 -14.44 -18.00 4.60
N THR A 119 -14.16 -17.04 3.73
CA THR A 119 -12.78 -16.62 3.42
C THR A 119 -12.12 -15.90 4.60
N LYS A 120 -12.89 -15.13 5.37
CA LYS A 120 -12.41 -14.48 6.59
C LYS A 120 -11.99 -15.51 7.65
N ALA A 121 -12.75 -16.59 7.83
CA ALA A 121 -12.43 -17.67 8.76
C ALA A 121 -11.12 -18.38 8.41
N LEU A 122 -10.73 -18.44 7.13
CA LEU A 122 -9.45 -19.01 6.71
C LEU A 122 -8.23 -18.29 7.29
N LYS A 123 -8.37 -17.03 7.68
CA LYS A 123 -7.25 -16.26 8.29
C LYS A 123 -6.66 -16.93 9.53
N THR A 124 -7.50 -17.65 10.27
CA THR A 124 -7.10 -18.38 11.48
C THR A 124 -6.97 -19.88 11.27
N SER A 125 -7.74 -20.47 10.34
CA SER A 125 -7.77 -21.93 10.14
C SER A 125 -6.78 -22.41 9.08
N ASP A 126 -6.53 -21.61 8.02
CA ASP A 126 -5.59 -21.93 6.94
C ASP A 126 -5.10 -20.62 6.27
N GLU A 127 -4.14 -19.96 6.91
CA GLU A 127 -3.58 -18.69 6.45
C GLU A 127 -3.00 -18.76 5.04
N LYS A 128 -2.36 -19.89 4.68
CA LYS A 128 -1.79 -20.09 3.34
C LYS A 128 -2.88 -20.07 2.27
N LYS A 129 -3.96 -20.81 2.51
CA LYS A 129 -5.12 -20.84 1.60
C LYS A 129 -5.81 -19.48 1.54
N GLN A 130 -5.94 -18.79 2.66
CA GLN A 130 -6.48 -17.42 2.70
C GLN A 130 -5.64 -16.47 1.84
N LYS A 131 -4.31 -16.45 1.99
CA LYS A 131 -3.40 -15.64 1.17
C LYS A 131 -3.55 -15.98 -0.32
N ASP A 132 -3.59 -17.26 -0.68
CA ASP A 132 -3.72 -17.68 -2.10
C ASP A 132 -5.05 -17.23 -2.73
N ILE A 133 -6.15 -17.29 -1.98
CA ILE A 133 -7.47 -16.85 -2.45
C ILE A 133 -7.58 -15.32 -2.45
N CYS A 134 -7.12 -14.64 -1.37
CA CYS A 134 -7.42 -13.24 -1.13
C CYS A 134 -6.43 -12.27 -1.76
N THR A 135 -5.18 -12.69 -2.02
CA THR A 135 -4.12 -11.74 -2.43
C THR A 135 -3.51 -12.02 -3.79
N LYS A 136 -3.74 -13.21 -4.37
CA LYS A 136 -3.21 -13.56 -5.69
C LYS A 136 -3.96 -12.80 -6.79
N ILE A 137 -3.24 -11.98 -7.54
CA ILE A 137 -3.80 -11.22 -8.66
C ILE A 137 -3.77 -12.07 -9.93
N ARG A 138 -4.81 -11.91 -10.77
CA ARG A 138 -4.98 -12.63 -12.05
C ARG A 138 -3.96 -12.14 -13.09
N GLU A 139 -3.57 -13.05 -14.00
CA GLU A 139 -2.54 -12.81 -15.01
C GLU A 139 -3.07 -12.95 -16.46
N ASP A 140 -4.39 -12.94 -16.64
CA ASP A 140 -5.08 -13.13 -17.93
C ASP A 140 -5.27 -11.84 -18.73
N GLY A 141 -4.59 -10.76 -18.35
CA GLY A 141 -4.59 -9.47 -19.02
C GLY A 141 -5.64 -8.48 -18.50
N ALA A 142 -6.45 -8.81 -17.49
CA ALA A 142 -7.31 -7.85 -16.81
C ALA A 142 -6.50 -6.92 -15.90
N TYR A 143 -5.44 -7.43 -15.27
CA TYR A 143 -4.39 -6.64 -14.66
C TYR A 143 -3.15 -6.62 -15.57
N ILE A 144 -2.62 -5.43 -15.82
CA ILE A 144 -1.50 -5.18 -16.73
C ILE A 144 -0.35 -4.57 -15.92
N GLU A 145 0.79 -5.23 -15.91
CA GLU A 145 1.99 -4.70 -15.27
C GLU A 145 2.57 -3.56 -16.12
N ALA A 146 2.58 -2.34 -15.57
CA ALA A 146 2.98 -1.13 -16.28
C ALA A 146 4.41 -0.65 -15.93
N GLY A 147 5.15 -1.43 -15.13
CA GLY A 147 6.44 -1.06 -14.56
C GLY A 147 6.30 -0.25 -13.27
N GLU A 148 7.43 0.20 -12.73
CA GLU A 148 7.48 0.94 -11.45
C GLU A 148 7.47 2.48 -11.61
N ASN A 149 7.35 2.97 -12.86
CA ASN A 149 7.34 4.40 -13.14
C ASN A 149 5.89 4.94 -13.16
N ASP A 150 5.47 5.51 -12.06
CA ASP A 150 4.11 6.05 -11.89
C ASP A 150 3.80 7.19 -12.88
N ASN A 151 4.77 8.01 -13.26
CA ASN A 151 4.56 9.07 -14.27
C ASN A 151 4.23 8.47 -15.64
N LEU A 152 4.87 7.37 -16.02
CA LEU A 152 4.56 6.66 -17.26
C LEU A 152 3.18 6.00 -17.19
N LEU A 153 2.81 5.47 -16.02
CA LEU A 153 1.49 4.90 -15.80
C LEU A 153 0.40 5.97 -15.94
N VAL A 154 0.58 7.15 -15.36
CA VAL A 154 -0.34 8.30 -15.53
C VAL A 154 -0.50 8.67 -17.00
N GLN A 155 0.60 8.75 -17.76
CA GLN A 155 0.54 9.06 -19.20
C GLN A 155 -0.28 8.03 -19.98
N LYS A 156 -0.14 6.75 -19.69
CA LYS A 156 -0.91 5.68 -20.34
C LYS A 156 -2.40 5.75 -20.00
N VAL A 157 -2.73 6.03 -18.75
CA VAL A 157 -4.12 6.17 -18.28
C VAL A 157 -4.77 7.44 -18.86
N ALA A 158 -4.02 8.53 -18.96
CA ALA A 158 -4.52 9.82 -19.46
C ALA A 158 -5.06 9.77 -20.89
N VAL A 159 -4.62 8.81 -21.70
CA VAL A 159 -5.05 8.65 -23.11
C VAL A 159 -6.02 7.49 -23.31
N ASP A 160 -6.42 6.79 -22.26
CA ASP A 160 -7.30 5.60 -22.35
C ASP A 160 -8.44 5.70 -21.33
N ASN A 161 -9.65 5.96 -21.82
CA ASN A 161 -10.84 6.10 -20.99
C ASN A 161 -11.31 4.78 -20.34
N ASP A 162 -10.84 3.64 -20.81
CA ASP A 162 -11.27 2.32 -20.34
C ASP A 162 -10.31 1.72 -19.29
N THR A 163 -9.16 2.34 -19.10
CA THR A 163 -8.13 1.85 -18.16
C THR A 163 -8.20 2.56 -16.82
N LEU A 164 -8.09 1.78 -15.75
CA LEU A 164 -7.81 2.27 -14.40
C LEU A 164 -6.31 2.09 -14.10
N GLY A 165 -5.66 3.12 -13.59
CA GLY A 165 -4.32 3.01 -13.02
C GLY A 165 -4.37 2.76 -11.52
N VAL A 166 -3.33 2.12 -10.98
CA VAL A 166 -3.11 1.92 -9.54
C VAL A 166 -1.76 2.53 -9.18
N LEU A 167 -1.77 3.53 -8.30
CA LEU A 167 -0.54 4.23 -7.86
C LEU A 167 -0.69 4.87 -6.47
N GLY A 168 0.40 5.43 -5.97
CA GLY A 168 0.39 6.21 -4.74
C GLY A 168 -0.29 7.57 -4.91
N PHE A 169 -0.89 8.05 -3.83
CA PHE A 169 -1.67 9.29 -3.81
C PHE A 169 -0.91 10.53 -4.28
N SER A 170 0.37 10.64 -3.94
CA SER A 170 1.21 11.79 -4.31
C SER A 170 1.17 12.10 -5.81
N TYR A 171 1.18 11.09 -6.65
CA TYR A 171 1.15 11.23 -8.11
C TYR A 171 -0.20 11.70 -8.64
N LEU A 172 -1.31 11.38 -7.96
CA LEU A 172 -2.62 11.92 -8.32
C LEU A 172 -2.65 13.45 -8.11
N ALA A 173 -2.12 13.93 -6.98
CA ALA A 173 -2.11 15.37 -6.69
C ALA A 173 -1.30 16.16 -7.72
N GLU A 174 -0.20 15.60 -8.19
CA GLU A 174 0.68 16.21 -9.22
C GLU A 174 0.08 16.16 -10.64
N ASN A 175 -0.94 15.32 -10.89
CA ASN A 175 -1.52 15.09 -12.23
C ASN A 175 -3.06 15.23 -12.25
N ALA A 176 -3.63 16.05 -11.38
CA ALA A 176 -5.07 16.26 -11.26
C ALA A 176 -5.74 16.82 -12.53
N ASP A 177 -4.95 17.38 -13.44
CA ASP A 177 -5.37 17.83 -14.77
C ASP A 177 -5.64 16.68 -15.77
N LYS A 178 -5.01 15.52 -15.58
CA LYS A 178 -5.05 14.37 -16.49
C LYS A 178 -5.90 13.21 -15.98
N VAL A 179 -5.87 12.98 -14.66
CA VAL A 179 -6.50 11.84 -14.01
C VAL A 179 -7.28 12.27 -12.78
N LYS A 180 -8.28 11.48 -12.41
CA LYS A 180 -9.09 11.69 -11.21
C LYS A 180 -9.05 10.48 -10.30
N ALA A 181 -9.46 10.61 -9.04
CA ALA A 181 -9.54 9.49 -8.12
C ALA A 181 -10.83 8.71 -8.29
N VAL A 182 -10.75 7.38 -8.22
CA VAL A 182 -11.88 6.52 -7.82
C VAL A 182 -11.71 6.22 -6.33
N THR A 183 -12.79 6.40 -5.59
CA THR A 183 -12.82 6.19 -4.15
C THR A 183 -13.33 4.79 -3.84
N PRO A 184 -12.47 3.84 -3.42
CA PRO A 184 -12.92 2.51 -3.03
C PRO A 184 -13.81 2.58 -1.77
N GLY A 185 -14.93 1.87 -1.81
CA GLY A 185 -15.80 1.73 -0.63
C GLY A 185 -16.63 2.95 -0.25
N GLY A 186 -16.70 3.97 -1.11
CA GLY A 186 -17.50 5.17 -0.85
C GLY A 186 -16.94 6.12 0.23
N VAL A 187 -15.76 5.80 0.79
CA VAL A 187 -15.08 6.69 1.74
C VAL A 187 -14.40 7.80 0.97
N SER A 188 -14.87 9.03 1.14
CA SER A 188 -14.22 10.20 0.54
C SER A 188 -12.77 10.29 1.00
N ARG A 189 -11.88 10.43 0.04
CA ARG A 189 -10.47 10.60 0.34
C ARG A 189 -10.19 12.02 0.77
N SER A 190 -9.70 12.16 1.99
CA SER A 190 -9.22 13.40 2.58
C SER A 190 -7.95 13.12 3.38
N GLU A 191 -7.18 14.15 3.69
CA GLU A 191 -6.07 14.01 4.64
C GLU A 191 -6.51 13.33 5.94
N ALA A 192 -7.69 13.72 6.47
CA ALA A 192 -8.24 13.15 7.69
C ALA A 192 -8.51 11.65 7.54
N THR A 193 -9.23 11.22 6.50
CA THR A 193 -9.57 9.79 6.30
C THR A 193 -8.35 8.92 6.01
N ILE A 194 -7.29 9.49 5.44
CA ILE A 194 -6.00 8.81 5.25
C ILE A 194 -5.25 8.75 6.57
N ALA A 195 -5.17 9.86 7.30
CA ALA A 195 -4.47 9.95 8.59
C ALA A 195 -5.06 9.00 9.63
N ASP A 196 -6.39 8.85 9.66
CA ASP A 196 -7.11 7.94 10.54
C ASP A 196 -7.12 6.48 10.04
N LEU A 197 -6.47 6.19 8.93
CA LEU A 197 -6.47 4.88 8.25
C LEU A 197 -7.87 4.36 7.87
N ASN A 198 -8.87 5.24 7.81
CA ASN A 198 -10.24 4.90 7.41
C ASN A 198 -10.39 4.79 5.89
N TYR A 199 -9.48 5.43 5.12
CA TYR A 199 -9.47 5.31 3.67
C TYR A 199 -8.87 3.95 3.28
N PRO A 200 -9.59 3.11 2.50
CA PRO A 200 -9.08 1.82 2.06
C PRO A 200 -7.79 1.99 1.24
N GLY A 201 -6.74 1.27 1.63
CA GLY A 201 -5.42 1.38 1.01
C GLY A 201 -4.47 2.36 1.71
N SER A 202 -4.90 3.02 2.80
CA SER A 202 -4.01 3.80 3.66
C SER A 202 -3.09 2.89 4.48
N ARG A 203 -1.82 3.32 4.61
CA ARG A 203 -0.80 2.56 5.33
C ARG A 203 0.24 3.47 5.95
N LYS A 204 0.72 3.12 7.14
CA LYS A 204 1.90 3.76 7.71
C LYS A 204 3.15 3.36 6.93
N LEU A 205 4.03 4.32 6.72
CA LEU A 205 5.38 4.09 6.19
C LEU A 205 6.39 4.13 7.32
N PHE A 206 7.39 3.26 7.24
CA PHE A 206 8.41 3.13 8.27
C PHE A 206 9.81 3.15 7.66
N ILE A 207 10.76 3.69 8.41
CA ILE A 207 12.18 3.46 8.21
C ILE A 207 12.62 2.37 9.18
N TYR A 208 13.34 1.38 8.67
CA TYR A 208 13.99 0.36 9.48
C TYR A 208 15.49 0.52 9.45
N ALA A 209 16.11 0.48 10.63
CA ALA A 209 17.55 0.53 10.78
C ALA A 209 18.04 -0.64 11.64
N LYS A 210 19.27 -1.11 11.36
CA LYS A 210 19.95 -2.07 12.21
C LYS A 210 20.63 -1.33 13.34
N GLY A 211 20.28 -1.63 14.59
CA GLY A 211 20.86 -1.02 15.79
C GLY A 211 22.37 -1.20 15.86
N GLU A 212 22.87 -2.37 15.45
CA GLU A 212 24.31 -2.64 15.36
C GLU A 212 25.04 -1.67 14.42
N HIS A 213 24.38 -1.27 13.32
CA HIS A 213 24.97 -0.30 12.39
C HIS A 213 24.89 1.12 12.91
N VAL A 214 23.88 1.46 13.72
CA VAL A 214 23.78 2.78 14.36
C VAL A 214 24.95 3.02 15.29
N ALA A 215 25.34 2.00 16.08
CA ALA A 215 26.49 2.06 16.96
C ALA A 215 27.83 2.28 16.20
N LEU A 216 27.96 1.63 15.02
CA LEU A 216 29.19 1.70 14.20
C LEU A 216 29.23 2.94 13.29
N LYS A 217 28.11 3.60 13.03
CA LYS A 217 27.97 4.72 12.09
C LYS A 217 27.22 5.89 12.76
N PRO A 218 27.89 6.71 13.58
CA PRO A 218 27.24 7.79 14.34
C PRO A 218 26.40 8.75 13.48
N ARG A 219 26.85 9.03 12.24
CA ARG A 219 26.11 9.88 11.29
C ARG A 219 24.73 9.34 10.89
N MET A 220 24.43 8.06 11.13
CA MET A 220 23.10 7.51 10.89
C MET A 220 22.07 8.12 11.84
N LYS A 221 22.42 8.34 13.10
CA LYS A 221 21.59 9.05 14.08
C LYS A 221 21.27 10.47 13.62
N ASP A 222 22.30 11.19 13.18
CA ASP A 222 22.15 12.57 12.67
C ASP A 222 21.25 12.59 11.43
N PHE A 223 21.42 11.61 10.52
CA PHE A 223 20.59 11.49 9.34
C PHE A 223 19.11 11.27 9.71
N LEU A 224 18.80 10.34 10.61
CA LEU A 224 17.41 10.04 11.01
C LEU A 224 16.79 11.24 11.73
N ALA A 225 17.53 11.92 12.60
CA ALA A 225 17.07 13.13 13.28
C ALA A 225 16.84 14.31 12.31
N ALA A 226 17.70 14.45 11.28
CA ALA A 226 17.49 15.44 10.23
C ALA A 226 16.30 15.09 9.33
N TYR A 227 16.15 13.81 8.97
CA TYR A 227 15.06 13.33 8.15
C TYR A 227 13.69 13.50 8.85
N ALA A 228 13.66 13.36 10.19
CA ALA A 228 12.46 13.60 10.99
C ALA A 228 11.87 15.01 10.82
N LYS A 229 12.67 16.00 10.48
CA LYS A 229 12.20 17.36 10.20
C LYS A 229 11.45 17.47 8.87
N LEU A 230 11.62 16.51 7.96
CA LEU A 230 11.03 16.55 6.62
C LEU A 230 9.62 15.99 6.57
N TRP A 231 9.26 15.07 7.49
CA TRP A 231 7.93 14.43 7.50
C TRP A 231 6.91 15.11 8.42
N SER A 232 7.31 16.15 9.15
CA SER A 232 6.39 16.91 9.99
C SER A 232 5.37 17.69 9.15
N LYS A 233 4.27 18.09 9.78
CA LYS A 233 3.27 18.97 9.15
C LYS A 233 3.93 20.26 8.65
N GLY A 234 3.64 20.65 7.42
CA GLY A 234 4.27 21.75 6.71
C GLY A 234 5.65 21.40 6.11
N GLY A 235 6.13 20.17 6.33
CA GLY A 235 7.43 19.69 5.88
C GLY A 235 7.51 19.40 4.38
N MET A 236 8.72 19.07 3.92
CA MET A 236 8.96 18.82 2.50
C MET A 236 8.24 17.57 1.98
N LEU A 237 8.13 16.50 2.79
CA LEU A 237 7.50 15.28 2.37
C LEU A 237 5.99 15.41 2.26
N GLU A 238 5.35 16.22 3.12
CA GLU A 238 3.93 16.54 2.97
C GLU A 238 3.65 17.26 1.63
N LYS A 239 4.49 18.22 1.27
CA LYS A 239 4.41 18.93 -0.03
C LYS A 239 4.58 17.98 -1.23
N ARG A 240 5.13 16.80 -1.00
CA ARG A 240 5.29 15.73 -1.99
C ARG A 240 4.28 14.58 -1.83
N GLY A 241 3.22 14.81 -1.08
CA GLY A 241 2.07 13.91 -0.97
C GLY A 241 2.15 12.86 0.14
N LEU A 242 3.17 12.89 1.00
CA LEU A 242 3.12 12.11 2.24
C LEU A 242 2.08 12.74 3.19
N VAL A 243 1.17 11.95 3.73
CA VAL A 243 0.28 12.42 4.80
C VAL A 243 1.02 12.33 6.13
N PRO A 244 1.23 13.47 6.84
CA PRO A 244 1.92 13.46 8.12
C PRO A 244 1.19 12.64 9.17
N LEU A 245 1.94 12.05 10.09
CA LEU A 245 1.37 11.48 11.31
C LEU A 245 0.74 12.61 12.14
N ALA A 246 -0.37 12.31 12.80
CA ALA A 246 -1.12 13.27 13.60
C ALA A 246 -1.02 12.97 15.11
N GLY A 247 -1.31 13.98 15.93
CA GLY A 247 -1.44 13.84 17.38
C GLY A 247 -0.24 13.20 18.06
N THR A 248 -0.51 12.21 18.92
CA THR A 248 0.51 11.49 19.69
C THR A 248 1.48 10.69 18.82
N ASP A 249 1.05 10.19 17.67
CA ASP A 249 1.89 9.41 16.75
C ASP A 249 3.03 10.27 16.17
N ALA A 250 2.80 11.55 15.87
CA ALA A 250 3.81 12.46 15.38
C ALA A 250 4.93 12.73 16.41
N GLY A 251 4.54 12.94 17.68
CA GLY A 251 5.47 13.09 18.78
C GLY A 251 6.28 11.83 19.05
N ALA A 252 5.63 10.68 19.07
CA ALA A 252 6.28 9.38 19.25
C ALA A 252 7.27 9.07 18.13
N ALA A 253 6.92 9.36 16.87
CA ALA A 253 7.81 9.17 15.73
C ALA A 253 9.08 10.02 15.83
N THR A 254 8.94 11.29 16.21
CA THR A 254 10.07 12.21 16.40
C THR A 254 10.96 11.76 17.55
N ALA A 255 10.37 11.34 18.67
CA ALA A 255 11.10 10.79 19.81
C ALA A 255 11.87 9.52 19.42
N GLN A 256 11.22 8.61 18.69
CA GLN A 256 11.84 7.37 18.23
C GLN A 256 12.97 7.59 17.24
N ALA A 257 12.85 8.58 16.34
CA ALA A 257 13.93 8.95 15.41
C ALA A 257 15.18 9.46 16.12
N SER A 258 15.03 10.00 17.33
CA SER A 258 16.14 10.47 18.16
C SER A 258 16.67 9.40 19.12
N ALA A 259 15.76 8.64 19.74
CA ALA A 259 16.10 7.61 20.73
C ALA A 259 16.67 6.33 20.07
N LEU A 260 16.14 5.99 18.89
CA LEU A 260 16.51 4.77 18.13
C LEU A 260 16.37 3.49 18.97
N THR A 261 15.30 3.42 19.74
CA THR A 261 14.99 2.25 20.58
C THR A 261 14.67 1.04 19.70
N PRO A 262 15.31 -0.12 19.92
CA PRO A 262 14.97 -1.35 19.21
C PRO A 262 13.51 -1.76 19.42
N LEU A 263 12.92 -2.35 18.39
CA LEU A 263 11.57 -2.90 18.41
C LEU A 263 11.50 -4.06 19.40
N ASP A 264 10.46 -4.10 20.21
CA ASP A 264 10.19 -5.24 21.06
C ASP A 264 9.61 -6.39 20.20
N ALA A 265 10.26 -7.54 20.21
CA ALA A 265 9.82 -8.72 19.46
C ALA A 265 8.39 -9.16 19.83
N SER A 266 7.93 -8.90 21.05
CA SER A 266 6.58 -9.23 21.50
C SER A 266 5.50 -8.32 20.91
N SER A 267 5.87 -7.13 20.43
CA SER A 267 4.96 -6.16 19.81
C SER A 267 4.71 -6.45 18.32
N VAL A 268 5.51 -7.32 17.70
CA VAL A 268 5.38 -7.68 16.29
C VAL A 268 4.30 -8.76 16.13
N LYS A 269 3.27 -8.45 15.34
CA LYS A 269 2.09 -9.32 15.15
C LYS A 269 2.30 -10.37 14.06
#